data_ccc4f148f9f0a80a416c86643395c272
#
_entry.id   ccc4f148f9f0a80a416c86643395c272
#
_cell.length_a   1.000
_cell.length_b   1.000
_cell.length_c   1.000
_cell.angle_alpha   90.00
_cell.angle_beta   90.00
_cell.angle_gamma   90.00
#
_symmetry.space_group_name_H-M   'P 1'
#
loop_
_entity.id
_entity.type
_entity.pdbx_description
1 polymer ?
#
loop_
_entity_poly.entity_id
_entity_poly.type
_entity_poly.pdbx_seq_one_letter_code
_entity_poly.pdbx_strand_id
1 'polypeptide(L)'
;ILGQKYTGVAHLSLDYIYTEIPADLLQTELDICWVKVAGEEPVDYIKKYAGRAPVVHLKDFYKEGKPANMYELIGIETEKKKETGKFEFRPVGHGMQNIPPVLDAALEAGSKWVVVEQDQSYDTPALEAVKMSRDYLKGLGW
;
A
#
# COMPACT_ATOMS: atom_id res chain seq x y z
N ILE A 1 -1.33 4.88 -13.06
CA ILE A 1 -2.73 4.84 -13.55
C ILE A 1 -3.70 4.98 -12.37
N LEU A 2 -3.24 4.85 -11.12
CA LEU A 2 -4.04 5.16 -9.93
C LEU A 2 -4.21 6.69 -9.84
N GLY A 3 -5.43 7.19 -10.05
CA GLY A 3 -5.72 8.60 -9.80
C GLY A 3 -6.34 9.42 -10.93
N GLN A 4 -6.72 8.84 -12.07
CA GLN A 4 -7.59 9.54 -12.99
C GLN A 4 -9.03 9.54 -12.46
N LYS A 5 -9.51 10.72 -12.07
CA LYS A 5 -10.92 10.93 -11.73
C LYS A 5 -11.73 11.00 -13.04
N TYR A 6 -12.63 10.06 -13.24
CA TYR A 6 -13.61 10.16 -14.31
C TYR A 6 -14.70 11.16 -13.94
N THR A 7 -15.10 11.98 -14.92
CA THR A 7 -16.04 13.08 -14.75
C THR A 7 -17.41 12.60 -14.28
N GLY A 8 -17.84 13.10 -13.12
CA GLY A 8 -19.20 12.96 -12.61
C GLY A 8 -19.38 12.12 -11.35
N VAL A 9 -18.47 11.18 -11.08
CA VAL A 9 -18.42 10.43 -9.82
C VAL A 9 -16.95 10.26 -9.46
N ALA A 10 -16.55 10.59 -8.23
CA ALA A 10 -15.17 10.46 -7.77
C ALA A 10 -14.82 8.97 -7.55
N HIS A 11 -14.71 8.22 -8.63
CA HIS A 11 -14.18 6.85 -8.58
C HIS A 11 -12.72 6.84 -8.99
N LEU A 12 -11.91 6.14 -8.21
CA LEU A 12 -10.57 5.78 -8.61
C LEU A 12 -10.66 4.78 -9.77
N SER A 13 -9.66 4.74 -10.64
CA SER A 13 -9.63 3.79 -11.78
C SER A 13 -9.76 2.34 -11.33
N LEU A 14 -9.22 2.00 -10.16
CA LEU A 14 -9.34 0.68 -9.57
C LEU A 14 -10.79 0.35 -9.19
N ASP A 15 -11.49 1.29 -8.58
CA ASP A 15 -12.90 1.15 -8.23
C ASP A 15 -13.76 0.89 -9.46
N TYR A 16 -13.49 1.61 -10.56
CA TYR A 16 -14.20 1.41 -11.82
C TYR A 16 -14.00 -0.02 -12.35
N ILE A 17 -12.74 -0.49 -12.40
CA ILE A 17 -12.44 -1.86 -12.83
C ILE A 17 -13.20 -2.90 -11.99
N TYR A 18 -13.22 -2.71 -10.68
CA TYR A 18 -13.89 -3.65 -9.77
C TYR A 18 -15.41 -3.53 -9.77
N THR A 19 -15.98 -2.44 -10.29
CA THR A 19 -17.40 -2.32 -10.56
C THR A 19 -17.80 -3.09 -11.81
N GLU A 20 -16.97 -3.03 -12.86
CA GLU A 20 -17.26 -3.66 -14.15
C GLU A 20 -16.97 -5.17 -14.17
N ILE A 21 -15.99 -5.63 -13.39
CA ILE A 21 -15.56 -7.03 -13.42
C ILE A 21 -16.00 -7.74 -12.12
N PRO A 22 -16.76 -8.85 -12.21
CA PRO A 22 -17.18 -9.62 -11.04
C PRO A 22 -16.03 -10.18 -10.22
N ALA A 23 -16.24 -10.36 -8.90
CA ALA A 23 -15.20 -10.78 -7.95
C ALA A 23 -14.70 -12.22 -8.15
N ASP A 24 -15.48 -13.08 -8.81
CA ASP A 24 -15.09 -14.44 -9.20
C ASP A 24 -14.12 -14.47 -10.38
N LEU A 25 -14.11 -13.41 -11.21
CA LEU A 25 -13.21 -13.27 -12.35
C LEU A 25 -11.96 -12.45 -12.02
N LEU A 26 -12.07 -11.49 -11.12
CA LEU A 26 -10.96 -10.61 -10.72
C LEU A 26 -11.02 -10.31 -9.24
N GLN A 27 -10.09 -10.86 -8.50
CA GLN A 27 -9.81 -10.49 -7.11
C GLN A 27 -8.76 -9.38 -7.05
N THR A 28 -8.58 -8.78 -5.89
CA THR A 28 -7.60 -7.71 -5.68
C THR A 28 -6.53 -8.15 -4.69
N GLU A 29 -5.32 -7.73 -4.94
CA GLU A 29 -4.22 -7.68 -4.00
C GLU A 29 -4.01 -6.21 -3.62
N LEU A 30 -4.36 -5.87 -2.38
CA LEU A 30 -4.33 -4.48 -1.92
C LEU A 30 -2.98 -4.16 -1.29
N ASP A 31 -2.28 -3.19 -1.88
CA ASP A 31 -1.05 -2.62 -1.33
C ASP A 31 -1.39 -1.36 -0.51
N ILE A 32 -1.17 -1.42 0.79
CA ILE A 32 -1.54 -0.33 1.71
C ILE A 32 -0.72 0.94 1.50
N CYS A 33 0.51 0.84 0.99
CA CYS A 33 1.33 1.99 0.64
C CYS A 33 0.68 2.77 -0.51
N TRP A 34 0.36 2.08 -1.60
CA TRP A 34 -0.20 2.74 -2.78
C TRP A 34 -1.61 3.24 -2.56
N VAL A 35 -2.42 2.58 -1.74
CA VAL A 35 -3.71 3.09 -1.28
C VAL A 35 -3.52 4.43 -0.56
N LYS A 36 -2.59 4.49 0.40
CA LYS A 36 -2.29 5.71 1.16
C LYS A 36 -1.73 6.83 0.28
N VAL A 37 -0.86 6.49 -0.66
CA VAL A 37 -0.28 7.43 -1.63
C VAL A 37 -1.35 8.01 -2.57
N ALA A 38 -2.36 7.21 -2.92
CA ALA A 38 -3.50 7.67 -3.71
C ALA A 38 -4.43 8.61 -2.93
N GLY A 39 -4.21 8.80 -1.63
CA GLY A 39 -4.99 9.69 -0.77
C GLY A 39 -6.16 8.99 -0.07
N GLU A 40 -6.20 7.67 -0.09
CA GLU A 40 -7.21 6.86 0.56
C GLU A 40 -6.71 6.26 1.88
N GLU A 41 -7.63 5.83 2.74
CA GLU A 41 -7.30 5.15 3.98
C GLU A 41 -7.26 3.62 3.76
N PRO A 42 -6.10 2.95 4.05
CA PRO A 42 -5.97 1.51 3.83
C PRO A 42 -7.04 0.68 4.52
N VAL A 43 -7.39 1.00 5.77
CA VAL A 43 -8.43 0.30 6.53
C VAL A 43 -9.78 0.36 5.83
N ASP A 44 -10.18 1.55 5.38
CA ASP A 44 -11.47 1.76 4.71
C ASP A 44 -11.48 1.04 3.35
N TYR A 45 -10.35 1.06 2.65
CA TYR A 45 -10.21 0.42 1.34
C TYR A 45 -10.26 -1.11 1.44
N ILE A 46 -9.61 -1.69 2.46
CA ILE A 46 -9.69 -3.13 2.75
C ILE A 46 -11.15 -3.53 3.06
N LYS A 47 -11.84 -2.78 3.91
CA LYS A 47 -13.25 -3.02 4.25
C LYS A 47 -14.17 -2.89 3.04
N LYS A 48 -13.93 -1.90 2.18
CA LYS A 48 -14.67 -1.70 0.93
C LYS A 48 -14.63 -2.93 0.01
N TYR A 49 -13.49 -3.62 -0.02
CA TYR A 49 -13.26 -4.82 -0.84
C TYR A 49 -13.28 -6.12 -0.03
N ALA A 50 -14.02 -6.14 1.10
CA ALA A 50 -14.20 -7.36 1.89
C ALA A 50 -14.73 -8.52 1.03
N GLY A 51 -14.14 -9.71 1.20
CA GLY A 51 -14.44 -10.89 0.40
C GLY A 51 -13.81 -10.90 -1.02
N ARG A 52 -13.22 -9.80 -1.46
CA ARG A 52 -12.58 -9.65 -2.78
C ARG A 52 -11.06 -9.48 -2.70
N ALA A 53 -10.51 -9.16 -1.53
CA ALA A 53 -9.09 -8.92 -1.29
C ALA A 53 -8.46 -10.08 -0.49
N PRO A 54 -8.15 -11.24 -1.13
CA PRO A 54 -7.57 -12.39 -0.43
C PRO A 54 -6.14 -12.12 0.05
N VAL A 55 -5.46 -11.15 -0.53
CA VAL A 55 -4.08 -10.76 -0.20
C VAL A 55 -4.00 -9.27 0.07
N VAL A 56 -3.28 -8.92 1.14
CA VAL A 56 -2.94 -7.53 1.47
C VAL A 56 -1.42 -7.41 1.55
N HIS A 57 -0.83 -6.50 0.77
CA HIS A 57 0.57 -6.13 0.90
C HIS A 57 0.75 -5.16 2.06
N LEU A 58 1.54 -5.58 3.04
CA LEU A 58 2.03 -4.73 4.11
C LEU A 58 3.31 -4.05 3.63
N LYS A 59 3.16 -2.88 3.07
CA LYS A 59 4.24 -2.04 2.57
C LYS A 59 4.25 -0.72 3.34
N ASP A 60 5.27 -0.54 4.17
CA ASP A 60 5.41 0.65 5.00
C ASP A 60 6.37 1.66 4.37
N PHE A 61 6.21 2.93 4.71
CA PHE A 61 7.00 4.00 4.13
C PHE A 61 7.11 5.18 5.08
N TYR A 62 8.10 6.03 4.84
CA TYR A 62 8.25 7.35 5.41
C TYR A 62 8.11 8.40 4.31
N LYS A 63 7.39 9.48 4.60
CA LYS A 63 7.19 10.60 3.70
C LYS A 63 7.35 11.91 4.45
N GLU A 64 8.10 12.84 3.86
CA GLU A 64 8.27 14.19 4.34
C GLU A 64 8.12 15.18 3.18
N GLY A 65 7.40 16.29 3.41
CA GLY A 65 7.16 17.30 2.40
C GLY A 65 6.31 16.79 1.23
N LYS A 66 6.54 17.35 0.05
CA LYS A 66 5.93 16.89 -1.21
C LYS A 66 7.00 16.15 -2.03
N PRO A 67 7.07 14.83 -1.97
CA PRO A 67 7.98 14.06 -2.82
C PRO A 67 7.60 14.29 -4.28
N ALA A 68 8.60 14.50 -5.11
CA ALA A 68 8.40 15.03 -6.44
C ALA A 68 7.71 14.05 -7.36
N ASN A 69 8.05 12.80 -7.35
CA ASN A 69 7.52 11.91 -8.36
C ASN A 69 7.43 10.45 -7.90
N MET A 70 6.23 10.10 -7.54
CA MET A 70 5.92 8.72 -7.13
C MET A 70 6.11 7.71 -8.28
N TYR A 71 6.07 8.17 -9.54
CA TYR A 71 6.24 7.29 -10.70
C TYR A 71 7.69 6.84 -10.90
N GLU A 72 8.67 7.60 -10.44
CA GLU A 72 10.09 7.18 -10.48
C GLU A 72 10.35 5.98 -9.56
N LEU A 73 9.57 5.82 -8.49
CA LEU A 73 9.66 4.66 -7.59
C LEU A 73 9.27 3.34 -8.26
N ILE A 74 8.49 3.41 -9.33
CA ILE A 74 8.07 2.25 -10.14
C ILE A 74 8.77 2.22 -11.51
N GLY A 75 9.90 2.95 -11.66
CA GLY A 75 10.74 2.91 -12.85
C GLY A 75 10.23 3.73 -14.05
N ILE A 76 9.27 4.63 -13.84
CA ILE A 76 8.81 5.53 -14.90
C ILE A 76 9.61 6.83 -14.83
N GLU A 77 10.44 7.09 -15.83
CA GLU A 77 11.16 8.36 -15.97
C GLU A 77 10.18 9.52 -16.25
N THR A 78 10.34 10.60 -15.52
CA THR A 78 9.55 11.81 -15.70
C THR A 78 10.45 13.05 -15.75
N GLU A 79 9.91 14.17 -16.26
CA GLU A 79 10.64 15.42 -16.23
C GLU A 79 10.97 15.84 -14.79
N LYS A 80 12.27 16.04 -14.50
CA LYS A 80 12.78 16.40 -13.17
C LYS A 80 12.21 17.74 -12.71
N LYS A 81 11.15 17.69 -11.89
CA LYS A 81 10.76 18.82 -11.04
C LYS A 81 11.64 18.82 -9.80
N LYS A 82 12.02 20.00 -9.30
CA LYS A 82 12.77 20.13 -8.04
C LYS A 82 12.04 19.38 -6.94
N GLU A 83 12.66 18.33 -6.44
CA GLU A 83 12.18 17.57 -5.28
C GLU A 83 12.22 18.45 -4.04
N THR A 84 11.08 18.57 -3.36
CA THR A 84 10.97 19.32 -2.11
C THR A 84 10.65 18.40 -0.92
N GLY A 85 10.67 17.08 -1.13
CA GLY A 85 10.31 16.11 -0.12
C GLY A 85 11.07 14.81 -0.24
N LYS A 86 10.87 13.94 0.76
CA LYS A 86 11.48 12.63 0.88
C LYS A 86 10.40 11.55 0.88
N PHE A 87 10.63 10.45 0.17
CA PHE A 87 9.83 9.24 0.24
C PHE A 87 10.77 8.04 0.29
N GLU A 88 10.59 7.18 1.28
CA GLU A 88 11.42 5.98 1.46
C GLU A 88 10.57 4.84 1.98
N PHE A 89 10.73 3.65 1.41
CA PHE A 89 10.17 2.45 1.99
C PHE A 89 10.84 2.12 3.32
N ARG A 90 10.09 1.57 4.26
CA ARG A 90 10.56 1.19 5.59
C ARG A 90 10.14 -0.25 5.91
N PRO A 91 10.89 -0.93 6.78
CA PRO A 91 10.40 -2.18 7.36
C PRO A 91 9.04 -1.96 8.00
N VAL A 92 8.16 -2.94 7.89
CA VAL A 92 6.80 -2.86 8.45
C VAL A 92 6.84 -2.54 9.94
N GLY A 93 6.07 -1.53 10.34
CA GLY A 93 6.04 -1.01 11.71
C GLY A 93 7.15 0.01 12.03
N HIS A 94 8.01 0.36 11.07
CA HIS A 94 9.08 1.34 11.21
C HIS A 94 8.91 2.55 10.30
N GLY A 95 7.80 2.63 9.60
CA GLY A 95 7.37 3.77 8.79
C GLY A 95 6.30 4.60 9.47
N MET A 96 5.40 5.13 8.67
CA MET A 96 4.33 6.02 9.15
C MET A 96 2.94 5.39 9.06
N GLN A 97 2.81 4.16 8.62
CA GLN A 97 1.54 3.46 8.54
C GLN A 97 1.14 2.85 9.88
N ASN A 98 -0.13 2.97 10.24
CA ASN A 98 -0.68 2.34 11.44
C ASN A 98 -1.06 0.89 11.11
N ILE A 99 -0.15 -0.05 11.33
CA ILE A 99 -0.27 -1.45 10.92
C ILE A 99 -1.33 -2.25 11.69
N PRO A 100 -1.47 -2.14 13.03
CA PRO A 100 -2.44 -2.94 13.77
C PRO A 100 -3.88 -2.88 13.22
N PRO A 101 -4.50 -1.70 13.01
CA PRO A 101 -5.86 -1.66 12.46
C PRO A 101 -5.95 -2.15 11.00
N VAL A 102 -4.86 -2.12 10.23
CA VAL A 102 -4.80 -2.73 8.89
C VAL A 102 -4.91 -4.25 9.00
N LEU A 103 -4.20 -4.86 9.94
CA LEU A 103 -4.27 -6.30 10.19
C LEU A 103 -5.66 -6.73 10.66
N ASP A 104 -6.26 -5.98 11.58
CA ASP A 104 -7.64 -6.22 12.03
C ASP A 104 -8.63 -6.15 10.87
N ALA A 105 -8.54 -5.10 10.06
CA ALA A 105 -9.39 -4.95 8.88
C ALA A 105 -9.19 -6.07 7.85
N ALA A 106 -7.96 -6.54 7.64
CA ALA A 106 -7.67 -7.64 6.73
C ALA A 106 -8.33 -8.95 7.22
N LEU A 107 -8.25 -9.24 8.52
CA LEU A 107 -8.94 -10.39 9.13
C LEU A 107 -10.46 -10.28 8.98
N GLU A 108 -11.05 -9.14 9.35
CA GLU A 108 -12.49 -8.87 9.25
C GLU A 108 -12.98 -8.97 7.79
N ALA A 109 -12.18 -8.51 6.83
CA ALA A 109 -12.50 -8.57 5.41
C ALA A 109 -12.35 -9.97 4.78
N GLY A 110 -11.81 -10.94 5.53
CA GLY A 110 -11.61 -12.32 5.08
C GLY A 110 -10.38 -12.52 4.21
N SER A 111 -9.37 -11.63 4.32
CA SER A 111 -8.08 -11.81 3.67
C SER A 111 -7.39 -13.07 4.21
N LYS A 112 -6.78 -13.83 3.31
CA LYS A 112 -6.13 -15.11 3.63
C LYS A 112 -4.64 -14.95 3.92
N TRP A 113 -4.04 -13.92 3.36
CA TRP A 113 -2.61 -13.67 3.42
C TRP A 113 -2.32 -12.19 3.61
N VAL A 114 -1.34 -11.91 4.44
CA VAL A 114 -0.62 -10.64 4.45
C VAL A 114 0.79 -10.90 3.96
N VAL A 115 1.27 -10.07 3.05
CA VAL A 115 2.60 -10.20 2.43
C VAL A 115 3.40 -8.95 2.76
N VAL A 116 4.56 -9.13 3.38
CA VAL A 116 5.50 -8.03 3.63
C VAL A 116 6.23 -7.72 2.34
N GLU A 117 6.17 -6.48 1.89
CA GLU A 117 6.88 -6.00 0.71
C GLU A 117 7.67 -4.72 1.01
N GLN A 118 8.89 -4.66 0.50
CA GLN A 118 9.74 -3.47 0.56
C GLN A 118 10.63 -3.43 -0.68
N ASP A 119 10.37 -2.49 -1.62
CA ASP A 119 11.06 -2.44 -2.91
C ASP A 119 12.54 -2.04 -2.78
N GLN A 120 12.85 -1.20 -1.80
CA GLN A 120 14.20 -0.71 -1.56
C GLN A 120 14.53 -0.68 -0.07
N SER A 121 15.76 -1.04 0.26
CA SER A 121 16.35 -0.88 1.58
C SER A 121 17.47 0.15 1.48
N TYR A 122 17.30 1.29 2.17
CA TYR A 122 18.26 2.40 2.07
C TYR A 122 19.46 2.17 2.98
N ASP A 123 19.30 2.48 4.27
CA ASP A 123 20.38 2.42 5.26
C ASP A 123 20.46 1.08 6.00
N THR A 124 19.48 0.19 5.76
CA THR A 124 19.37 -1.11 6.42
C THR A 124 19.59 -2.23 5.41
N PRO A 125 20.47 -3.20 5.66
CA PRO A 125 20.62 -4.37 4.80
C PRO A 125 19.28 -5.10 4.59
N ALA A 126 18.99 -5.57 3.38
CA ALA A 126 17.68 -6.13 3.02
C ALA A 126 17.22 -7.27 3.95
N LEU A 127 18.11 -8.19 4.31
CA LEU A 127 17.79 -9.28 5.24
C LEU A 127 17.47 -8.79 6.65
N GLU A 128 18.12 -7.73 7.09
CA GLU A 128 17.83 -7.10 8.38
C GLU A 128 16.47 -6.38 8.33
N ALA A 129 16.16 -5.67 7.25
CA ALA A 129 14.86 -5.03 7.05
C ALA A 129 13.72 -6.04 7.08
N VAL A 130 13.88 -7.19 6.42
CA VAL A 130 12.90 -8.30 6.46
C VAL A 130 12.75 -8.84 7.89
N LYS A 131 13.87 -9.02 8.60
CA LYS A 131 13.84 -9.46 9.98
C LYS A 131 13.11 -8.47 10.89
N MET A 132 13.36 -7.18 10.75
CA MET A 132 12.68 -6.12 11.51
C MET A 132 11.16 -6.18 11.29
N SER A 133 10.71 -6.29 10.04
CA SER A 133 9.30 -6.45 9.69
C SER A 133 8.69 -7.69 10.34
N ARG A 134 9.40 -8.83 10.28
CA ARG A 134 8.94 -10.08 10.89
C ARG A 134 8.87 -10.00 12.40
N ASP A 135 9.88 -9.42 13.05
CA ASP A 135 9.92 -9.28 14.51
C ASP A 135 8.79 -8.37 15.01
N TYR A 136 8.50 -7.29 14.27
CA TYR A 136 7.38 -6.41 14.57
C TYR A 136 6.04 -7.17 14.51
N LEU A 137 5.76 -7.88 13.43
CA LEU A 137 4.53 -8.66 13.27
C LEU A 137 4.42 -9.76 14.33
N LYS A 138 5.52 -10.44 14.64
CA LYS A 138 5.56 -11.44 15.72
C LYS A 138 5.23 -10.81 17.07
N GLY A 139 5.67 -9.58 17.33
CA GLY A 139 5.31 -8.82 18.53
C GLY A 139 3.81 -8.52 18.64
N LEU A 140 3.11 -8.47 17.52
CA LEU A 140 1.66 -8.32 17.44
C LEU A 140 0.88 -9.64 17.46
N GLY A 141 1.59 -10.78 17.49
CA GLY A 141 0.96 -12.12 17.51
C GLY A 141 0.72 -12.75 16.13
N TRP A 142 1.40 -12.21 15.08
CA TRP A 142 1.29 -12.68 13.68
C TRP A 142 2.47 -13.54 13.25
#